data_aefa1fcf8e57e70415f1085c71dbd434
#
_entry.id   aefa1fcf8e57e70415f1085c71dbd434
#
_cell.length_a   1.000
_cell.length_b   1.000
_cell.length_c   1.000
_cell.angle_alpha   90.00
_cell.angle_beta   90.00
_cell.angle_gamma   90.00
#
_symmetry.space_group_name_H-M   'P 1'
#
loop_
_entity.id
_entity.type
_entity.pdbx_description
1 polymer ?
#
loop_
_entity_poly.entity_id
_entity_poly.type
_entity_poly.pdbx_seq_one_letter_code
_entity_poly.pdbx_strand_id
1 'polypeptide(L)'
;MQQQISVITLGIADLARSRRFYVEGFGWTPVFENEEIVFYQMNGFVLGTWVQASLEADMGRVLVRPGAFALAHNVAMREDVQRLMDTLTRAGGRLLKAPIAPLHGGFSGYVADPDDHAWEIAWNPAWAINPEGFVSFGV
;
A
#
# COMPACT_ATOMS: atom_id res chain seq x y z
N MET A 1 25.81 -2.94 -7.37
CA MET A 1 24.56 -2.14 -7.27
C MET A 1 23.98 -2.26 -5.87
N GLN A 2 23.36 -1.20 -5.36
CA GLN A 2 22.67 -1.24 -4.07
C GLN A 2 21.37 -2.02 -4.20
N GLN A 3 20.96 -2.71 -3.13
CA GLN A 3 19.66 -3.36 -3.03
C GLN A 3 18.62 -2.30 -2.69
N GLN A 4 17.95 -1.76 -3.71
CA GLN A 4 16.97 -0.69 -3.53
C GLN A 4 15.88 -0.73 -4.60
N ILE A 5 14.71 -0.25 -4.23
CA ILE A 5 13.63 0.10 -5.15
C ILE A 5 13.45 1.60 -5.05
N SER A 6 13.47 2.32 -6.17
CA SER A 6 13.32 3.78 -6.19
C SER A 6 11.85 4.22 -6.28
N VAL A 7 11.06 3.52 -7.09
CA VAL A 7 9.63 3.82 -7.30
C VAL A 7 8.85 2.53 -7.47
N ILE A 8 7.67 2.48 -6.87
CA ILE A 8 6.62 1.50 -7.19
C ILE A 8 5.47 2.29 -7.79
N THR A 9 5.07 1.98 -9.03
CA THR A 9 3.94 2.63 -9.69
C THR A 9 2.79 1.66 -9.85
N LEU A 10 1.63 2.05 -9.33
CA LEU A 10 0.38 1.30 -9.40
C LEU A 10 -0.52 1.89 -10.47
N GLY A 11 -1.00 1.06 -11.41
CA GLY A 11 -2.00 1.47 -12.38
C GLY A 11 -3.37 1.62 -11.73
N ILE A 12 -4.03 2.74 -12.00
CA ILE A 12 -5.33 3.08 -11.43
C ILE A 12 -6.31 3.51 -12.51
N ALA A 13 -7.60 3.27 -12.28
CA ALA A 13 -8.66 3.67 -13.23
C ALA A 13 -9.14 5.11 -12.99
N ASP A 14 -9.24 5.54 -11.73
CA ASP A 14 -9.77 6.85 -11.34
C ASP A 14 -8.87 7.51 -10.28
N LEU A 15 -8.30 8.66 -10.64
CA LEU A 15 -7.33 9.35 -9.81
C LEU A 15 -7.93 9.84 -8.48
N ALA A 16 -9.13 10.42 -8.52
CA ALA A 16 -9.78 10.95 -7.32
C ALA A 16 -10.15 9.83 -6.34
N ARG A 17 -10.66 8.72 -6.86
CA ARG A 17 -11.00 7.53 -6.07
C ARG A 17 -9.77 6.91 -5.43
N SER A 18 -8.69 6.74 -6.19
CA SER A 18 -7.42 6.24 -5.68
C SER A 18 -6.82 7.18 -4.63
N ARG A 19 -6.75 8.47 -4.94
CA ARG A 19 -6.25 9.51 -4.03
C ARG A 19 -6.99 9.49 -2.69
N ARG A 20 -8.32 9.37 -2.71
CA ARG A 20 -9.12 9.27 -1.49
C ARG A 20 -8.69 8.10 -0.60
N PHE A 21 -8.45 6.93 -1.18
CA PHE A 21 -8.02 5.75 -0.43
C PHE A 21 -6.69 5.99 0.29
N TYR A 22 -5.67 6.54 -0.41
CA TYR A 22 -4.36 6.74 0.18
C TYR A 22 -4.31 7.93 1.15
N VAL A 23 -5.03 9.01 0.87
CA VAL A 23 -5.06 10.21 1.72
C VAL A 23 -5.99 10.01 2.93
N GLU A 24 -7.23 9.60 2.72
CA GLU A 24 -8.19 9.43 3.82
C GLU A 24 -8.01 8.10 4.56
N GLY A 25 -7.59 7.04 3.85
CA GLY A 25 -7.37 5.71 4.41
C GLY A 25 -6.07 5.62 5.20
N PHE A 26 -4.93 5.71 4.52
CA PHE A 26 -3.61 5.66 5.15
C PHE A 26 -3.21 6.97 5.86
N GLY A 27 -3.83 8.10 5.53
CA GLY A 27 -3.45 9.41 6.04
C GLY A 27 -2.19 9.97 5.36
N TRP A 28 -1.83 9.48 4.17
CA TRP A 28 -0.62 9.93 3.47
C TRP A 28 -0.83 11.25 2.77
N THR A 29 0.22 12.07 2.77
CA THR A 29 0.23 13.38 2.10
C THR A 29 0.96 13.26 0.77
N PRO A 30 0.30 13.59 -0.37
CA PRO A 30 0.98 13.65 -1.65
C PRO A 30 2.15 14.64 -1.63
N VAL A 31 3.27 14.26 -2.25
CA VAL A 31 4.42 15.17 -2.47
C VAL A 31 4.41 15.79 -3.86
N PHE A 32 3.67 15.18 -4.78
CA PHE A 32 3.40 15.71 -6.11
C PHE A 32 2.09 15.13 -6.63
N GLU A 33 1.30 15.93 -7.33
CA GLU A 33 0.11 15.49 -8.04
C GLU A 33 -0.15 16.34 -9.29
N ASN A 34 -0.72 15.71 -10.31
CA ASN A 34 -1.26 16.35 -11.49
C ASN A 34 -2.54 15.65 -11.94
N GLU A 35 -2.99 15.85 -13.17
CA GLU A 35 -4.22 15.28 -13.70
C GLU A 35 -4.18 13.75 -13.91
N GLU A 36 -3.00 13.13 -13.89
CA GLU A 36 -2.80 11.72 -14.21
C GLU A 36 -2.14 10.90 -13.09
N ILE A 37 -1.34 11.53 -12.22
CA ILE A 37 -0.49 10.83 -11.27
C ILE A 37 -0.47 11.51 -9.90
N VAL A 38 -0.35 10.70 -8.85
CA VAL A 38 -0.07 11.16 -7.49
C VAL A 38 1.16 10.42 -6.97
N PHE A 39 2.13 11.15 -6.41
CA PHE A 39 3.28 10.58 -5.72
C PHE A 39 3.21 10.77 -4.22
N TYR A 40 3.59 9.71 -3.51
CA TYR A 40 3.73 9.68 -2.06
C TYR A 40 5.18 9.32 -1.70
N GLN A 41 5.82 10.14 -0.87
CA GLN A 41 7.15 9.82 -0.38
C GLN A 41 7.08 8.72 0.67
N MET A 42 7.73 7.61 0.42
CA MET A 42 7.91 6.50 1.34
C MET A 42 9.31 6.52 1.95
N ASN A 43 9.57 5.58 2.84
CA ASN A 43 10.88 5.42 3.47
C ASN A 43 11.90 4.86 2.48
N GLY A 44 12.58 5.75 1.77
CA GLY A 44 13.64 5.40 0.82
C GLY A 44 13.18 5.11 -0.62
N PHE A 45 11.87 5.23 -0.91
CA PHE A 45 11.33 5.12 -2.26
C PHE A 45 10.07 5.97 -2.43
N VAL A 46 9.53 6.02 -3.62
CA VAL A 46 8.28 6.73 -3.94
C VAL A 46 7.22 5.72 -4.36
N LEU A 47 6.02 5.86 -3.82
CA LEU A 47 4.84 5.18 -4.36
C LEU A 47 4.12 6.14 -5.30
N GLY A 48 3.88 5.71 -6.54
CA GLY A 48 3.08 6.42 -7.52
C GLY A 48 1.77 5.71 -7.80
N THR A 49 0.68 6.46 -7.93
CA THR A 49 -0.57 5.97 -8.52
C THR A 49 -0.79 6.72 -9.81
N TRP A 50 -0.86 6.01 -10.94
CA TRP A 50 -0.88 6.59 -12.28
C TRP A 50 -2.03 6.03 -13.09
N VAL A 51 -2.78 6.90 -13.79
CA VAL A 51 -3.87 6.42 -14.64
C VAL A 51 -3.39 5.34 -15.60
N GLN A 52 -4.13 4.24 -15.66
CA GLN A 52 -3.72 3.00 -16.32
C GLN A 52 -3.28 3.23 -17.77
N ALA A 53 -4.03 4.00 -18.55
CA ALA A 53 -3.71 4.24 -19.95
C ALA A 53 -2.32 4.90 -20.14
N SER A 54 -1.97 5.85 -19.28
CA SER A 54 -0.66 6.52 -19.32
C SER A 54 0.46 5.59 -18.89
N LEU A 55 0.23 4.79 -17.85
CA LEU A 55 1.21 3.79 -17.39
C LEU A 55 1.46 2.71 -18.45
N GLU A 56 0.40 2.20 -19.09
CA GLU A 56 0.49 1.23 -20.20
C GLU A 56 1.31 1.79 -21.37
N ALA A 57 1.04 3.04 -21.75
CA ALA A 57 1.78 3.70 -22.84
C ALA A 57 3.26 3.86 -22.49
N ASP A 58 3.58 4.23 -21.25
CA ASP A 58 4.95 4.39 -20.79
C ASP A 58 5.72 3.06 -20.73
N MET A 59 5.09 2.02 -20.21
CA MET A 59 5.69 0.68 -20.14
C MET A 59 5.76 -0.05 -21.49
N GLY A 60 4.96 0.36 -22.48
CA GLY A 60 4.79 -0.40 -23.71
C GLY A 60 4.09 -1.76 -23.50
N ARG A 61 3.23 -1.86 -22.50
CA ARG A 61 2.58 -3.11 -22.07
C ARG A 61 1.16 -2.84 -21.57
N VAL A 62 0.20 -3.66 -22.00
CA VAL A 62 -1.17 -3.61 -21.52
C VAL A 62 -1.28 -4.22 -20.12
N LEU A 63 -1.96 -3.52 -19.23
CA LEU A 63 -2.28 -4.01 -17.88
C LEU A 63 -3.60 -4.77 -17.91
N VAL A 64 -3.58 -6.04 -17.52
CA VAL A 64 -4.79 -6.86 -17.48
C VAL A 64 -5.41 -6.85 -16.07
N ARG A 65 -4.59 -7.04 -15.04
CA ARG A 65 -4.97 -7.04 -13.61
C ARG A 65 -3.74 -6.74 -12.77
N PRO A 66 -3.90 -6.33 -11.48
CA PRO A 66 -2.81 -6.31 -10.52
C PRO A 66 -2.09 -7.67 -10.50
N GLY A 67 -0.76 -7.62 -10.46
CA GLY A 67 0.09 -8.80 -10.60
C GLY A 67 0.10 -9.72 -9.37
N ALA A 68 0.91 -10.76 -9.43
CA ALA A 68 1.07 -11.75 -8.35
C ALA A 68 1.98 -11.20 -7.23
N PHE A 69 1.59 -10.11 -6.59
CA PHE A 69 2.28 -9.51 -5.47
C PHE A 69 1.28 -8.86 -4.53
N ALA A 70 1.71 -8.61 -3.29
CA ALA A 70 1.00 -7.76 -2.34
C ALA A 70 1.99 -6.74 -1.77
N LEU A 71 1.48 -5.57 -1.43
CA LEU A 71 2.19 -4.58 -0.62
C LEU A 71 1.85 -4.81 0.84
N ALA A 72 2.78 -4.53 1.75
CA ALA A 72 2.51 -4.63 3.17
C ALA A 72 2.78 -3.29 3.87
N HIS A 73 1.91 -2.98 4.84
CA HIS A 73 2.10 -1.89 5.78
C HIS A 73 2.09 -2.46 7.20
N ASN A 74 3.23 -2.37 7.86
CA ASN A 74 3.36 -2.83 9.24
C ASN A 74 2.99 -1.70 10.20
N VAL A 75 2.20 -2.05 11.21
CA VAL A 75 1.83 -1.14 12.31
C VAL A 75 2.56 -1.52 13.59
N ALA A 76 2.75 -0.54 14.48
CA ALA A 76 3.51 -0.73 15.71
C ALA A 76 2.75 -1.54 16.78
N MET A 77 1.41 -1.46 16.77
CA MET A 77 0.56 -2.09 17.78
C MET A 77 -0.44 -3.05 17.13
N ARG A 78 -0.71 -4.17 17.81
CA ARG A 78 -1.64 -5.20 17.30
C ARG A 78 -3.06 -4.65 17.03
N GLU A 79 -3.56 -3.80 17.90
CA GLU A 79 -4.88 -3.18 17.80
C GLU A 79 -5.02 -2.21 16.62
N ASP A 80 -3.92 -1.68 16.10
CA ASP A 80 -3.93 -0.79 14.95
C ASP A 80 -4.23 -1.51 13.63
N VAL A 81 -4.04 -2.83 13.57
CA VAL A 81 -4.35 -3.64 12.38
C VAL A 81 -5.83 -3.48 12.00
N GLN A 82 -6.73 -3.82 12.92
CA GLN A 82 -8.18 -3.72 12.65
C GLN A 82 -8.60 -2.27 12.42
N ARG A 83 -8.08 -1.34 13.22
CA ARG A 83 -8.41 0.09 13.12
C ARG A 83 -8.04 0.66 11.75
N LEU A 84 -6.85 0.36 11.25
CA LEU A 84 -6.41 0.81 9.92
C LEU A 84 -7.22 0.13 8.81
N MET A 85 -7.47 -1.17 8.91
CA MET A 85 -8.29 -1.90 7.92
C MET A 85 -9.71 -1.32 7.81
N ASP A 86 -10.34 -0.96 8.93
CA ASP A 86 -11.64 -0.29 8.95
C ASP A 86 -11.58 1.09 8.29
N THR A 87 -10.53 1.84 8.55
CA THR A 87 -10.32 3.17 7.94
C THR A 87 -10.12 3.06 6.43
N LEU A 88 -9.28 2.11 5.97
CA LEU A 88 -9.07 1.84 4.54
C LEU A 88 -10.36 1.42 3.82
N THR A 89 -11.16 0.59 4.46
CA THR A 89 -12.45 0.15 3.91
C THR A 89 -13.41 1.32 3.77
N ARG A 90 -13.51 2.20 4.77
CA ARG A 90 -14.33 3.43 4.68
C ARG A 90 -13.82 4.41 3.61
N ALA A 91 -12.52 4.42 3.34
CA ALA A 91 -11.90 5.26 2.32
C ALA A 91 -11.99 4.69 0.87
N GLY A 92 -12.74 3.60 0.68
CA GLY A 92 -13.00 3.02 -0.62
C GLY A 92 -12.32 1.67 -0.89
N GLY A 93 -11.60 1.14 0.09
CA GLY A 93 -11.02 -0.20 0.02
C GLY A 93 -12.06 -1.31 0.16
N ARG A 94 -11.64 -2.51 -0.16
CA ARG A 94 -12.46 -3.72 -0.03
C ARG A 94 -11.75 -4.75 0.83
N LEU A 95 -12.44 -5.27 1.85
CA LEU A 95 -11.89 -6.34 2.68
C LEU A 95 -11.65 -7.60 1.83
N LEU A 96 -10.41 -8.09 1.84
CA LEU A 96 -10.01 -9.35 1.20
C LEU A 96 -9.96 -10.49 2.22
N LYS A 97 -9.36 -10.23 3.38
CA LYS A 97 -9.20 -11.22 4.46
C LYS A 97 -9.23 -10.51 5.80
N ALA A 98 -10.16 -10.91 6.66
CA ALA A 98 -10.20 -10.43 8.04
C ALA A 98 -8.89 -10.76 8.78
N PRO A 99 -8.45 -9.89 9.72
CA PRO A 99 -7.19 -10.13 10.40
C PRO A 99 -7.27 -11.35 11.31
N ILE A 100 -6.23 -12.17 11.25
CA ILE A 100 -6.05 -13.37 12.07
C ILE A 100 -4.62 -13.39 12.65
N ALA A 101 -4.42 -14.21 13.65
CA ALA A 101 -3.08 -14.55 14.16
C ALA A 101 -2.59 -15.80 13.41
N PRO A 102 -1.63 -15.65 12.47
CA PRO A 102 -1.07 -16.79 11.76
C PRO A 102 -0.21 -17.67 12.69
N LEU A 103 0.04 -18.92 12.28
CA LEU A 103 0.81 -19.89 13.07
C LEU A 103 2.25 -19.42 13.39
N HIS A 104 2.85 -18.61 12.51
CA HIS A 104 4.21 -18.07 12.69
C HIS A 104 4.26 -16.83 13.59
N GLY A 105 3.14 -16.40 14.16
CA GLY A 105 3.05 -15.23 15.03
C GLY A 105 2.58 -13.97 14.32
N GLY A 106 2.33 -12.92 15.10
CA GLY A 106 1.80 -11.66 14.60
C GLY A 106 0.29 -11.62 14.48
N PHE A 107 -0.23 -10.64 13.75
CA PHE A 107 -1.64 -10.44 13.48
C PHE A 107 -1.77 -9.65 12.18
N SER A 108 -2.44 -10.18 11.17
CA SER A 108 -2.56 -9.50 9.87
C SER A 108 -3.81 -9.85 9.11
N GLY A 109 -4.22 -8.93 8.24
CA GLY A 109 -5.31 -9.10 7.29
C GLY A 109 -5.01 -8.38 5.99
N TYR A 110 -5.93 -8.42 5.03
CA TYR A 110 -5.75 -7.84 3.71
C TYR A 110 -6.93 -6.98 3.31
N VAL A 111 -6.62 -5.83 2.73
CA VAL A 111 -7.57 -4.90 2.10
C VAL A 111 -7.09 -4.62 0.67
N ALA A 112 -7.98 -4.69 -0.31
CA ALA A 112 -7.68 -4.18 -1.64
C ALA A 112 -7.90 -2.67 -1.69
N ASP A 113 -7.05 -1.96 -2.45
CA ASP A 113 -7.35 -0.60 -2.84
C ASP A 113 -8.49 -0.57 -3.90
N PRO A 114 -9.00 0.61 -4.30
CA PRO A 114 -10.09 0.68 -5.29
C PRO A 114 -9.78 0.05 -6.66
N ASP A 115 -8.52 -0.17 -6.97
CA ASP A 115 -8.04 -0.77 -8.21
C ASP A 115 -7.59 -2.23 -8.05
N ASP A 116 -7.94 -2.85 -6.91
CA ASP A 116 -7.70 -4.26 -6.59
C ASP A 116 -6.23 -4.59 -6.28
N HIS A 117 -5.41 -3.60 -5.96
CA HIS A 117 -4.07 -3.84 -5.40
C HIS A 117 -4.19 -4.29 -3.95
N ALA A 118 -3.62 -5.45 -3.64
CA ALA A 118 -3.70 -6.04 -2.30
C ALA A 118 -2.71 -5.38 -1.33
N TRP A 119 -3.20 -4.95 -0.18
CA TRP A 119 -2.43 -4.45 0.94
C TRP A 119 -2.58 -5.38 2.15
N GLU A 120 -1.47 -5.94 2.62
CA GLU A 120 -1.40 -6.58 3.92
C GLU A 120 -1.23 -5.50 4.99
N ILE A 121 -2.11 -5.51 5.99
CA ILE A 121 -1.94 -4.70 7.19
C ILE A 121 -1.54 -5.65 8.31
N ALA A 122 -0.33 -5.47 8.84
CA ALA A 122 0.29 -6.43 9.74
C ALA A 122 0.89 -5.79 10.98
N TRP A 123 0.75 -6.48 12.10
CA TRP A 123 1.60 -6.31 13.26
C TRP A 123 2.47 -7.56 13.39
N ASN A 124 3.78 -7.37 13.42
CA ASN A 124 4.73 -8.45 13.59
C ASN A 124 5.76 -8.07 14.66
N PRO A 125 5.69 -8.66 15.87
CA PRO A 125 6.58 -8.27 16.96
C PRO A 125 8.06 -8.62 16.71
N ALA A 126 8.34 -9.54 15.77
CA ALA A 126 9.72 -9.88 15.40
C ALA A 126 10.36 -8.86 14.44
N TRP A 127 9.57 -8.00 13.79
CA TRP A 127 10.07 -7.02 12.84
C TRP A 127 9.98 -5.62 13.47
N ALA A 128 11.09 -5.14 13.98
CA ALA A 128 11.12 -3.83 14.61
C ALA A 128 10.83 -2.70 13.61
N ILE A 129 10.04 -1.73 14.08
CA ILE A 129 9.81 -0.46 13.39
C ILE A 129 10.53 0.61 14.21
N ASN A 130 11.52 1.29 13.61
CA ASN A 130 12.23 2.36 14.30
C ASN A 130 11.39 3.66 14.34
N PRO A 131 11.82 4.69 15.10
CA PRO A 131 11.06 5.96 15.20
C PRO A 131 10.83 6.65 13.86
N GLU A 132 11.69 6.43 12.87
CA GLU A 132 11.56 6.96 11.52
C GLU A 132 10.63 6.12 10.62
N GLY A 133 10.10 4.99 11.13
CA GLY A 133 9.17 4.12 10.43
C GLY A 133 9.81 3.04 9.56
N PHE A 134 11.13 2.86 9.60
CA PHE A 134 11.79 1.79 8.86
C PHE A 134 11.59 0.45 9.57
N VAL A 135 11.23 -0.56 8.78
CA VAL A 135 11.09 -1.94 9.24
C VAL A 135 12.41 -2.67 9.07
N SER A 136 12.82 -3.42 10.10
CA SER A 136 13.97 -4.31 10.04
C SER A 136 13.52 -5.76 10.15
N PHE A 137 14.05 -6.61 9.26
CA PHE A 137 13.79 -8.04 9.33
C PHE A 137 14.37 -8.60 10.63
N GLY A 138 13.49 -9.17 11.46
CA GLY A 138 13.84 -9.85 12.69
C GLY A 138 13.83 -11.37 12.53
N VAL A 139 14.75 -12.03 13.15
CA VAL A 139 14.86 -13.49 13.20
C VAL A 139 14.60 -13.99 14.61
#